data_01d338488637d51d4ffb64d2220b7165
#
_entry.id   01d338488637d51d4ffb64d2220b7165
#
_cell.length_a   1.000
_cell.length_b   1.000
_cell.length_c   1.000
_cell.angle_alpha   90.00
_cell.angle_beta   90.00
_cell.angle_gamma   90.00
#
_symmetry.space_group_name_H-M   'P 1'
#
loop_
_entity.id
_entity.type
_entity.pdbx_description
1 polymer ?
#
loop_
_entity_poly.entity_id
_entity_poly.type
_entity_poly.pdbx_seq_one_letter_code
_entity_poly.pdbx_strand_id
1 'polypeptide(L)'
;MLFRSRLAEMAVLIKDVTACKELRPLVQEYQRAAEKKQFRRRHEGTLILYEAAAKALKEQGFQKLPDLYALKAEYKLLAEQKDQLQRQYNDAKRQMQEYGIIKQNVDGILRTAPGKEQMQER
;
A
#
# COMPACT_ATOMS: atom_id res chain seq x y z
N MET A 1 1.79 10.76 -0.36
CA MET A 1 0.38 10.57 -0.03
C MET A 1 0.20 9.63 1.14
N LEU A 2 -0.74 9.94 2.00
CA LEU A 2 -0.97 9.18 3.23
C LEU A 2 -1.25 7.71 3.00
N PHE A 3 -2.12 7.40 2.04
CA PHE A 3 -2.47 6.00 1.78
C PHE A 3 -1.29 5.17 1.31
N ARG A 4 -0.46 5.75 0.45
CA ARG A 4 0.70 5.02 -0.06
C ARG A 4 1.70 4.71 1.04
N SER A 5 1.99 5.68 1.90
CA SER A 5 2.90 5.47 3.03
C SER A 5 2.33 4.46 4.02
N ARG A 6 1.05 4.58 4.36
CA ARG A 6 0.41 3.67 5.29
C ARG A 6 0.39 2.25 4.76
N LEU A 7 0.06 2.07 3.48
CA LEU A 7 0.06 0.74 2.86
C LEU A 7 1.45 0.13 2.86
N ALA A 8 2.49 0.93 2.56
CA ALA A 8 3.85 0.44 2.58
C ALA A 8 4.26 0.01 3.99
N GLU A 9 3.93 0.81 5.00
CA GLU A 9 4.20 0.47 6.40
C GLU A 9 3.51 -0.82 6.81
N MET A 10 2.25 -0.98 6.43
CA MET A 10 1.49 -2.17 6.76
C MET A 10 2.01 -3.40 6.04
N ALA A 11 2.45 -3.25 4.80
CA ALA A 11 3.02 -4.36 4.04
C ALA A 11 4.29 -4.89 4.75
N VAL A 12 5.15 -3.99 5.21
CA VAL A 12 6.35 -4.36 5.95
C VAL A 12 5.98 -5.01 7.27
N LEU A 13 5.00 -4.45 7.99
CA LEU A 13 4.54 -5.01 9.25
C LEU A 13 3.99 -6.41 9.08
N ILE A 14 3.16 -6.63 8.06
CA ILE A 14 2.61 -7.96 7.77
C ILE A 14 3.73 -8.95 7.47
N LYS A 15 4.73 -8.52 6.70
CA LYS A 15 5.88 -9.35 6.36
C LYS A 15 6.63 -9.75 7.62
N ASP A 16 6.90 -8.81 8.52
CA ASP A 16 7.64 -9.09 9.74
C ASP A 16 6.85 -10.01 10.68
N VAL A 17 5.55 -9.78 10.83
CA VAL A 17 4.71 -10.64 11.67
C VAL A 17 4.63 -12.04 11.08
N THR A 18 4.49 -12.16 9.77
CA THR A 18 4.44 -13.46 9.10
C THR A 18 5.75 -14.21 9.32
N ALA A 19 6.89 -13.56 9.15
CA ALA A 19 8.19 -14.17 9.37
C ALA A 19 8.32 -14.66 10.82
N CYS A 20 7.91 -13.86 11.79
CA CYS A 20 7.96 -14.27 13.19
C CYS A 20 7.08 -15.47 13.48
N LYS A 21 5.87 -15.52 12.91
CA LYS A 21 4.98 -16.64 13.11
C LYS A 21 5.49 -17.91 12.46
N GLU A 22 5.96 -17.82 11.25
CA GLU A 22 6.42 -18.98 10.49
C GLU A 22 7.71 -19.55 11.06
N LEU A 23 8.60 -18.70 11.55
CA LEU A 23 9.90 -19.12 12.06
C LEU A 23 9.91 -19.43 13.54
N ARG A 24 8.81 -19.15 14.24
CA ARG A 24 8.71 -19.40 15.66
C ARG A 24 9.00 -20.84 16.06
N PRO A 25 8.47 -21.86 15.36
CA PRO A 25 8.79 -23.25 15.71
C PRO A 25 10.28 -23.54 15.63
N LEU A 26 10.97 -23.01 14.61
CA LEU A 26 12.39 -23.20 14.45
C LEU A 26 13.16 -22.55 15.60
N VAL A 27 12.75 -21.36 16.02
CA VAL A 27 13.38 -20.66 17.14
C VAL A 27 13.18 -21.45 18.43
N GLN A 28 12.02 -22.05 18.63
CA GLN A 28 11.75 -22.90 19.79
C GLN A 28 12.66 -24.13 19.78
N GLU A 29 12.87 -24.73 18.61
CA GLU A 29 13.81 -25.85 18.46
C GLU A 29 15.24 -25.42 18.79
N TYR A 30 15.62 -24.21 18.33
CA TYR A 30 16.93 -23.65 18.65
C TYR A 30 17.13 -23.49 20.15
N GLN A 31 16.11 -22.97 20.84
CA GLN A 31 16.18 -22.77 22.29
C GLN A 31 16.30 -24.10 23.06
N ARG A 32 15.76 -25.17 22.50
CA ARG A 32 15.78 -26.50 23.09
C ARG A 32 16.97 -27.33 22.64
N ALA A 33 17.71 -26.87 21.64
CA ALA A 33 18.80 -27.65 21.08
C ALA A 33 19.92 -27.82 22.08
N ALA A 34 20.46 -29.05 22.16
CA ALA A 34 21.59 -29.35 23.01
C ALA A 34 22.87 -28.69 22.48
N GLU A 35 23.03 -28.69 21.16
CA GLU A 35 24.18 -28.07 20.51
C GLU A 35 23.74 -26.84 19.71
N LYS A 36 23.58 -25.73 20.40
CA LYS A 36 23.04 -24.50 19.83
C LYS A 36 23.92 -23.94 18.72
N LYS A 37 25.24 -24.07 18.84
CA LYS A 37 26.16 -23.56 17.83
C LYS A 37 25.98 -24.26 16.49
N GLN A 38 25.84 -25.60 16.51
CA GLN A 38 25.61 -26.36 15.29
C GLN A 38 24.24 -26.08 14.70
N PHE A 39 23.23 -26.00 15.53
CA PHE A 39 21.89 -25.67 15.08
C PHE A 39 21.86 -24.28 14.42
N ARG A 40 22.51 -23.30 15.04
CA ARG A 40 22.59 -21.96 14.48
C ARG A 40 23.30 -21.94 13.13
N ARG A 41 24.37 -22.72 12.97
CA ARG A 41 25.08 -22.80 11.68
C ARG A 41 24.19 -23.36 10.60
N ARG A 42 23.39 -24.35 10.90
CA ARG A 42 22.48 -24.97 9.92
C ARG A 42 21.38 -24.03 9.50
N HIS A 43 20.91 -23.20 10.41
CA HIS A 43 19.75 -22.34 10.19
C HIS A 43 20.07 -20.86 10.35
N GLU A 44 21.32 -20.48 10.12
CA GLU A 44 21.78 -19.13 10.37
C GLU A 44 20.95 -18.08 9.61
N GLY A 45 20.78 -18.26 8.32
CA GLY A 45 19.99 -17.33 7.50
C GLY A 45 18.56 -17.16 8.02
N THR A 46 17.94 -18.28 8.38
CA THR A 46 16.57 -18.27 8.89
C THR A 46 16.47 -17.57 10.25
N LEU A 47 17.42 -17.88 11.14
CA LEU A 47 17.47 -17.25 12.46
C LEU A 47 17.73 -15.76 12.38
N ILE A 48 18.59 -15.33 11.44
CA ILE A 48 18.85 -13.92 11.21
C ILE A 48 17.58 -13.20 10.73
N LEU A 49 16.82 -13.84 9.84
CA LEU A 49 15.55 -13.28 9.37
C LEU A 49 14.57 -13.10 10.53
N TYR A 50 14.46 -14.10 11.39
CA TYR A 50 13.60 -14.02 12.57
C TYR A 50 14.04 -12.88 13.50
N GLU A 51 15.33 -12.82 13.80
CA GLU A 51 15.87 -11.81 14.70
C GLU A 51 15.63 -10.40 14.14
N ALA A 52 15.83 -10.22 12.82
CA ALA A 52 15.59 -8.94 12.17
C ALA A 52 14.12 -8.53 12.22
N ALA A 53 13.21 -9.48 11.96
CA ALA A 53 11.78 -9.23 12.00
C ALA A 53 11.34 -8.89 13.43
N ALA A 54 11.81 -9.66 14.41
CA ALA A 54 11.47 -9.43 15.81
C ALA A 54 11.98 -8.07 16.30
N LYS A 55 13.19 -7.70 15.88
CA LYS A 55 13.77 -6.40 16.22
C LYS A 55 12.97 -5.26 15.61
N ALA A 56 12.58 -5.40 14.34
CA ALA A 56 11.79 -4.38 13.67
C ALA A 56 10.44 -4.17 14.37
N LEU A 57 9.78 -5.25 14.76
CA LEU A 57 8.52 -5.16 15.50
C LEU A 57 8.71 -4.49 16.86
N LYS A 58 9.78 -4.84 17.56
CA LYS A 58 10.08 -4.25 18.85
C LYS A 58 10.36 -2.74 18.73
N GLU A 59 11.08 -2.33 17.70
CA GLU A 59 11.36 -0.93 17.43
C GLU A 59 10.07 -0.15 17.16
N GLN A 60 9.06 -0.78 16.60
CA GLN A 60 7.76 -0.17 16.37
C GLN A 60 6.88 -0.15 17.63
N GLY A 61 7.37 -0.68 18.75
CA GLY A 61 6.66 -0.66 20.01
C GLY A 61 5.78 -1.86 20.29
N PHE A 62 5.85 -2.90 19.49
CA PHE A 62 5.04 -4.10 19.71
C PHE A 62 5.71 -4.99 20.75
N GLN A 63 5.04 -5.22 21.86
CA GLN A 63 5.50 -6.16 22.89
C GLN A 63 5.04 -7.58 22.58
N LYS A 64 3.93 -7.73 21.88
CA LYS A 64 3.39 -8.99 21.43
C LYS A 64 3.20 -8.97 19.95
N LEU A 65 3.18 -10.13 19.31
CA LEU A 65 2.89 -10.20 17.89
C LEU A 65 1.48 -9.66 17.61
N PRO A 66 1.35 -8.69 16.69
CA PRO A 66 0.02 -8.24 16.29
C PRO A 66 -0.76 -9.37 15.63
N ASP A 67 -2.08 -9.26 15.64
CA ASP A 67 -2.93 -10.24 14.98
C ASP A 67 -2.75 -10.08 13.46
N LEU A 68 -2.17 -11.10 12.83
CA LEU A 68 -1.90 -11.09 11.41
C LEU A 68 -3.18 -10.98 10.59
N TYR A 69 -4.23 -11.65 11.02
CA TYR A 69 -5.52 -11.60 10.35
C TYR A 69 -6.08 -10.18 10.34
N ALA A 70 -6.03 -9.52 11.48
CA ALA A 70 -6.51 -8.14 11.60
C ALA A 70 -5.68 -7.19 10.73
N LEU A 71 -4.35 -7.37 10.69
CA LEU A 71 -3.47 -6.57 9.86
C LEU A 71 -3.77 -6.73 8.38
N LYS A 72 -3.99 -7.96 7.95
CA LYS A 72 -4.33 -8.23 6.55
C LYS A 72 -5.69 -7.64 6.18
N ALA A 73 -6.65 -7.70 7.09
CA ALA A 73 -7.97 -7.11 6.87
C ALA A 73 -7.88 -5.60 6.75
N GLU A 74 -7.10 -4.97 7.62
CA GLU A 74 -6.89 -3.53 7.58
C GLU A 74 -6.17 -3.11 6.29
N TYR A 75 -5.14 -3.86 5.89
CA TYR A 75 -4.44 -3.61 4.65
C TYR A 75 -5.39 -3.66 3.44
N LYS A 76 -6.21 -4.70 3.40
CA LYS A 76 -7.18 -4.88 2.33
C LYS A 76 -8.15 -3.70 2.27
N LEU A 77 -8.65 -3.27 3.41
CA LEU A 77 -9.58 -2.14 3.50
C LEU A 77 -8.93 -0.86 3.00
N LEU A 78 -7.70 -0.58 3.43
CA LEU A 78 -6.97 0.60 2.98
C LEU A 78 -6.66 0.56 1.49
N ALA A 79 -6.32 -0.62 0.96
CA ALA A 79 -6.07 -0.78 -0.47
C ALA A 79 -7.34 -0.51 -1.27
N GLU A 80 -8.49 -1.00 -0.80
CA GLU A 80 -9.78 -0.74 -1.44
C GLU A 80 -10.13 0.74 -1.42
N GLN A 81 -9.89 1.41 -0.29
CA GLN A 81 -10.14 2.85 -0.18
C GLN A 81 -9.25 3.64 -1.14
N LYS A 82 -7.99 3.24 -1.23
CA LYS A 82 -7.06 3.86 -2.18
C LYS A 82 -7.55 3.71 -3.61
N ASP A 83 -7.98 2.50 -3.98
CA ASP A 83 -8.48 2.24 -5.32
C ASP A 83 -9.73 3.07 -5.62
N GLN A 84 -10.65 3.18 -4.67
CA GLN A 84 -11.85 4.00 -4.83
C GLN A 84 -11.50 5.47 -5.04
N LEU A 85 -10.58 5.99 -4.24
CA LEU A 85 -10.13 7.36 -4.38
C LEU A 85 -9.44 7.59 -5.72
N GLN A 86 -8.66 6.62 -6.19
CA GLN A 86 -8.01 6.71 -7.47
C GLN A 86 -9.02 6.75 -8.61
N ARG A 87 -10.06 5.91 -8.51
CA ARG A 87 -11.15 5.92 -9.50
C ARG A 87 -11.90 7.24 -9.50
N GLN A 88 -12.21 7.76 -8.32
CA GLN A 88 -12.89 9.06 -8.20
C GLN A 88 -12.04 10.17 -8.79
N TYR A 89 -10.75 10.14 -8.53
CA TYR A 89 -9.83 11.12 -9.09
C TYR A 89 -9.79 11.03 -10.61
N ASN A 90 -9.70 9.82 -11.15
CA ASN A 90 -9.67 9.61 -12.59
C ASN A 90 -10.97 10.05 -13.26
N ASP A 91 -12.10 9.76 -12.61
CA ASP A 91 -13.41 10.18 -13.12
C ASP A 91 -13.54 11.70 -13.11
N ALA A 92 -13.14 12.34 -12.02
CA ALA A 92 -13.17 13.79 -11.91
C ALA A 92 -12.28 14.43 -12.96
N LYS A 93 -11.08 13.88 -13.18
CA LYS A 93 -10.16 14.36 -14.17
C LYS A 93 -10.76 14.27 -15.57
N ARG A 94 -11.41 13.15 -15.87
CA ARG A 94 -12.08 12.95 -17.15
C ARG A 94 -13.21 13.95 -17.35
N GLN A 95 -14.03 14.16 -16.31
CA GLN A 95 -15.11 15.13 -16.35
C GLN A 95 -14.57 16.55 -16.59
N MET A 96 -13.48 16.90 -15.96
CA MET A 96 -12.86 18.20 -16.18
C MET A 96 -12.36 18.36 -17.60
N GLN A 97 -11.80 17.31 -18.19
CA GLN A 97 -11.36 17.31 -19.57
C GLN A 97 -12.53 17.49 -20.52
N GLU A 98 -13.62 16.76 -20.27
CA GLU A 98 -14.85 16.89 -21.06
C GLU A 98 -15.43 18.29 -20.96
N TYR A 99 -15.46 18.84 -19.75
CA TYR A 99 -15.92 20.21 -19.52
C TYR A 99 -15.05 21.20 -20.30
N GLY A 100 -13.75 21.03 -20.31
CA GLY A 100 -12.83 21.87 -21.07
C GLY A 100 -13.12 21.84 -22.56
N ILE A 101 -13.39 20.65 -23.10
CA ILE A 101 -13.74 20.49 -24.52
C ILE A 101 -15.05 21.22 -24.83
N ILE A 102 -16.06 21.01 -24.00
CA ILE A 102 -17.36 21.66 -24.16
C ILE A 102 -17.19 23.18 -24.11
N LYS A 103 -16.43 23.66 -23.14
CA LYS A 103 -16.19 25.10 -23.02
C LYS A 103 -15.51 25.68 -24.26
N GLN A 104 -14.51 24.98 -24.78
CA GLN A 104 -13.83 25.41 -26.00
C GLN A 104 -14.77 25.49 -27.16
N ASN A 105 -15.66 24.52 -27.32
CA ASN A 105 -16.64 24.50 -28.38
C ASN A 105 -17.62 25.67 -28.26
N VAL A 106 -18.10 25.92 -27.03
CA VAL A 106 -19.01 27.05 -26.78
C VAL A 106 -18.32 28.38 -27.06
N ASP A 107 -17.10 28.55 -26.59
CA ASP A 107 -16.32 29.76 -26.81
C ASP A 107 -16.10 29.99 -28.34
N GLY A 108 -15.84 28.91 -29.05
CA GLY A 108 -15.67 28.99 -30.49
C GLY A 108 -16.93 29.45 -31.20
N ILE A 109 -18.07 28.91 -30.80
CA ILE A 109 -19.38 29.29 -31.35
C ILE A 109 -19.65 30.76 -31.05
N LEU A 110 -19.41 31.19 -29.82
CA LEU A 110 -19.67 32.56 -29.40
C LEU A 110 -18.78 33.56 -30.16
N ARG A 111 -17.51 33.19 -30.39
CA ARG A 111 -16.60 34.07 -31.12
C ARG A 111 -16.99 34.23 -32.57
N THR A 112 -17.63 33.25 -33.14
CA THR A 112 -18.02 33.25 -34.54
C THR A 112 -19.50 33.38 -34.75
N ALA A 113 -20.22 33.82 -33.70
CA ALA A 113 -21.67 33.97 -33.77
C ALA A 113 -22.11 34.94 -34.86
N PRO A 114 -23.31 34.76 -35.39
CA PRO A 114 -23.80 35.61 -36.50
C PRO A 114 -23.84 37.09 -36.16
N GLY A 115 -24.02 37.44 -34.90
CA GLY A 115 -23.97 38.82 -34.49
C GLY A 115 -22.64 39.45 -34.79
N LYS A 116 -21.66 38.65 -35.08
CA LYS A 116 -20.33 39.07 -35.48
C LYS A 116 -20.04 38.67 -36.88
N GLU A 117 -21.05 38.39 -37.62
CA GLU A 117 -21.00 38.02 -38.99
C GLU A 117 -20.87 36.58 -39.33
N GLN A 118 -20.72 35.71 -38.40
CA GLN A 118 -20.62 34.31 -38.80
C GLN A 118 -20.75 33.35 -37.64
N MET A 119 -21.18 32.14 -37.98
CA MET A 119 -21.14 31.01 -37.13
C MET A 119 -20.05 30.07 -37.57
N GLN A 120 -19.25 29.66 -36.65
CA GLN A 120 -18.22 28.70 -36.92
C GLN A 120 -18.30 27.57 -35.99
N GLU A 121 -18.19 26.37 -36.50
CA GLU A 121 -18.25 25.18 -35.67
C GLU A 121 -16.88 24.65 -35.41
N ARG A 122 -16.79 23.89 -34.38
CA ARG A 122 -15.53 23.28 -34.00
C ARG A 122 -15.62 21.80 -33.88
#